data_66f69a9ecad1d5942dc0f976e5f97114
#
_entry.id   66f69a9ecad1d5942dc0f976e5f97114
#
_cell.length_a   1.000
_cell.length_b   1.000
_cell.length_c   1.000
_cell.angle_alpha   90.00
_cell.angle_beta   90.00
_cell.angle_gamma   90.00
#
_symmetry.space_group_name_H-M   'P 1'
#
loop_
_entity.id
_entity.type
_entity.pdbx_description
1 polymer ?
#
loop_
_entity_poly.entity_id
_entity_poly.type
_entity_poly.pdbx_seq_one_letter_code
_entity_poly.pdbx_strand_id
1 'polypeptide(L)'
;MKFGLFGGPQTQAAGANTEGTLGYREYGKYIVEAEKLGYSSAWLFEHHFSGFGQPSSSLNLLCYLAGITNTIRLGSAVVVLPWHNPILLAEQIGTLDVVSNGRYDFGVGRGYRNTEFHGFGIDHQEAGAIYRESMDIILRAWRETERWSYKSKRWEFNNIIVEPETIQKPHPPLWQGAGSPESIRQAAQQGYSLLLDQILSFEDVGEKIAIYRNEVESLGRQFDPYSVGVTRGLMVAHNAKQRETAHAVRNQFVSRVKALTSGANSKSPTFNPVGEVKNETEMSENGAILGDKKEMIERVEKLYECGVRYILLHDLTGSTETLREFALEVSPKFTNKT
;
A
#
# COMPACT_ATOMS: atom_id res chain seq x y z
N MET A 1 0.37 10.02 16.44
CA MET A 1 0.26 9.47 15.06
C MET A 1 1.28 8.34 14.86
N LYS A 2 1.03 7.47 13.87
CA LYS A 2 2.01 6.47 13.39
C LYS A 2 2.56 6.90 12.03
N PHE A 3 3.83 6.60 11.79
CA PHE A 3 4.49 6.81 10.52
C PHE A 3 5.08 5.49 10.04
N GLY A 4 4.70 5.08 8.85
CA GLY A 4 5.27 3.93 8.16
C GLY A 4 5.85 4.36 6.82
N LEU A 5 6.45 3.42 6.11
CA LEU A 5 6.95 3.62 4.75
C LEU A 5 6.04 2.92 3.75
N PHE A 6 5.95 3.49 2.57
CA PHE A 6 5.29 2.89 1.40
C PHE A 6 6.25 2.95 0.22
N GLY A 7 6.30 1.90 -0.59
CA GLY A 7 7.12 1.92 -1.78
C GLY A 7 7.64 0.55 -2.18
N GLY A 8 8.84 0.53 -2.71
CA GLY A 8 9.54 -0.69 -3.11
C GLY A 8 10.83 -0.33 -3.87
N PRO A 9 11.74 -1.30 -3.99
CA PRO A 9 12.92 -1.13 -4.81
C PRO A 9 12.55 -0.97 -6.28
N GLN A 10 13.43 -0.36 -7.04
CA GLN A 10 13.33 -0.32 -8.49
C GLN A 10 14.67 -0.78 -9.08
N THR A 11 14.62 -1.84 -9.88
CA THR A 11 15.76 -2.22 -10.71
C THR A 11 15.46 -1.84 -12.13
N GLN A 12 16.45 -1.27 -12.79
CA GLN A 12 16.27 -0.98 -14.21
C GLN A 12 16.41 -2.23 -15.05
N ALA A 13 15.53 -2.37 -16.02
CA ALA A 13 15.79 -3.20 -17.18
C ALA A 13 17.00 -2.60 -17.92
N ALA A 14 18.06 -3.41 -18.10
CA ALA A 14 19.22 -3.10 -18.95
C ALA A 14 19.98 -1.79 -18.62
N GLY A 15 20.52 -1.66 -17.42
CA GLY A 15 21.75 -0.89 -17.19
C GLY A 15 21.65 0.62 -17.10
N ALA A 16 20.48 1.21 -17.00
CA ALA A 16 20.32 2.63 -16.75
C ALA A 16 20.06 2.89 -15.25
N ASN A 17 20.98 3.54 -14.52
CA ASN A 17 20.71 4.07 -13.18
C ASN A 17 19.77 5.27 -13.31
N THR A 18 18.54 5.17 -12.80
CA THR A 18 17.74 6.35 -12.49
C THR A 18 18.19 6.87 -11.13
N GLU A 19 18.66 8.10 -11.09
CA GLU A 19 18.92 8.79 -9.82
C GLU A 19 17.71 8.68 -8.91
N GLY A 20 17.94 8.33 -7.64
CA GLY A 20 16.90 8.25 -6.63
C GLY A 20 16.18 6.90 -6.48
N THR A 21 16.58 5.83 -7.18
CA THR A 21 16.01 4.51 -6.98
C THR A 21 16.96 3.56 -6.24
N LEU A 22 16.41 2.84 -5.25
CA LEU A 22 17.14 1.81 -4.52
C LEU A 22 17.00 0.46 -5.22
N GLY A 23 18.10 -0.26 -5.41
CA GLY A 23 18.09 -1.68 -5.74
C GLY A 23 17.56 -2.54 -4.58
N TYR A 24 17.32 -3.82 -4.81
CA TYR A 24 16.71 -4.70 -3.81
C TYR A 24 17.53 -4.84 -2.51
N ARG A 25 18.87 -4.89 -2.63
CA ARG A 25 19.74 -5.00 -1.45
C ARG A 25 19.85 -3.69 -0.69
N GLU A 26 19.94 -2.59 -1.39
CA GLU A 26 19.98 -1.24 -0.83
C GLU A 26 18.65 -0.92 -0.14
N TYR A 27 17.54 -1.34 -0.73
CA TYR A 27 16.21 -1.21 -0.12
C TYR A 27 16.10 -1.99 1.20
N GLY A 28 16.68 -3.20 1.29
CA GLY A 28 16.76 -3.92 2.56
C GLY A 28 17.49 -3.13 3.64
N LYS A 29 18.64 -2.52 3.32
CA LYS A 29 19.38 -1.67 4.26
C LYS A 29 18.58 -0.42 4.66
N TYR A 30 17.88 0.18 3.72
CA TYR A 30 17.01 1.33 3.94
C TYR A 30 15.87 1.01 4.92
N ILE A 31 15.24 -0.16 4.81
CA ILE A 31 14.19 -0.61 5.74
C ILE A 31 14.76 -0.91 7.13
N VAL A 32 15.95 -1.53 7.22
CA VAL A 32 16.64 -1.74 8.51
C VAL A 32 16.96 -0.41 9.20
N GLU A 33 17.37 0.60 8.44
CA GLU A 33 17.59 1.94 9.01
C GLU A 33 16.28 2.60 9.46
N ALA A 34 15.21 2.45 8.67
CA ALA A 34 13.88 2.93 9.05
C ALA A 34 13.38 2.30 10.36
N GLU A 35 13.60 1.00 10.54
CA GLU A 35 13.28 0.32 11.80
C GLU A 35 14.02 0.96 12.99
N LYS A 36 15.32 1.23 12.88
CA LYS A 36 16.12 1.89 13.92
C LYS A 36 15.65 3.31 14.22
N LEU A 37 15.12 4.00 13.22
CA LEU A 37 14.56 5.35 13.35
C LEU A 37 13.14 5.36 13.92
N GLY A 38 12.54 4.19 14.20
CA GLY A 38 11.23 4.06 14.82
C GLY A 38 10.04 4.17 13.86
N TYR A 39 10.25 3.97 12.56
CA TYR A 39 9.12 3.81 11.65
C TYR A 39 8.32 2.56 12.01
N SER A 40 6.99 2.66 12.02
CA SER A 40 6.11 1.60 12.52
C SER A 40 5.93 0.44 11.55
N SER A 41 6.10 0.69 10.24
CA SER A 41 5.83 -0.30 9.19
C SER A 41 6.51 0.02 7.88
N ALA A 42 6.64 -1.01 7.02
CA ALA A 42 7.05 -0.90 5.62
C ALA A 42 6.03 -1.64 4.74
N TRP A 43 5.45 -0.92 3.78
CA TRP A 43 4.42 -1.42 2.88
C TRP A 43 4.93 -1.48 1.46
N LEU A 44 4.83 -2.66 0.82
CA LEU A 44 5.26 -2.88 -0.55
C LEU A 44 4.08 -2.93 -1.51
N PHE A 45 4.21 -2.25 -2.64
CA PHE A 45 3.29 -2.42 -3.75
C PHE A 45 3.66 -3.65 -4.61
N GLU A 46 2.70 -4.13 -5.39
CA GLU A 46 2.86 -5.15 -6.41
C GLU A 46 2.47 -4.58 -7.77
N HIS A 47 3.42 -4.58 -8.72
CA HIS A 47 3.18 -4.14 -10.07
C HIS A 47 3.92 -4.99 -11.10
N HIS A 48 3.22 -5.30 -12.19
CA HIS A 48 3.71 -6.18 -13.25
C HIS A 48 3.81 -5.45 -14.59
N PHE A 49 4.70 -5.93 -15.46
CA PHE A 49 4.82 -5.51 -16.86
C PHE A 49 4.99 -4.00 -17.10
N SER A 50 5.39 -3.26 -16.08
CA SER A 50 5.52 -1.79 -16.17
C SER A 50 6.74 -1.33 -16.96
N GLY A 51 7.76 -2.17 -17.11
CA GLY A 51 9.07 -1.79 -17.68
C GLY A 51 9.94 -0.90 -16.77
N PHE A 52 9.46 -0.57 -15.56
CA PHE A 52 10.16 0.32 -14.63
C PHE A 52 10.90 -0.41 -13.51
N GLY A 53 11.09 -1.73 -13.62
CA GLY A 53 11.79 -2.53 -12.62
C GLY A 53 11.11 -2.55 -11.24
N GLN A 54 9.82 -2.29 -11.18
CA GLN A 54 9.02 -2.32 -9.95
C GLN A 54 8.89 -3.75 -9.39
N PRO A 55 8.72 -3.94 -8.05
CA PRO A 55 8.56 -5.25 -7.48
C PRO A 55 7.27 -5.92 -7.97
N SER A 56 7.43 -7.08 -8.60
CA SER A 56 6.33 -7.93 -9.06
C SER A 56 6.06 -9.11 -8.13
N SER A 57 7.02 -9.47 -7.28
CA SER A 57 6.90 -10.51 -6.27
C SER A 57 7.08 -9.91 -4.87
N SER A 58 6.11 -9.11 -4.46
CA SER A 58 6.14 -8.36 -3.19
C SER A 58 6.27 -9.29 -1.98
N LEU A 59 5.61 -10.45 -1.99
CA LEU A 59 5.67 -11.43 -0.89
C LEU A 59 7.07 -12.01 -0.68
N ASN A 60 7.80 -12.32 -1.76
CA ASN A 60 9.18 -12.81 -1.65
C ASN A 60 10.10 -11.74 -1.03
N LEU A 61 9.90 -10.48 -1.42
CA LEU A 61 10.65 -9.38 -0.85
C LEU A 61 10.26 -9.13 0.61
N LEU A 62 8.99 -9.24 0.97
CA LEU A 62 8.53 -9.15 2.36
C LEU A 62 9.12 -10.27 3.24
N CYS A 63 9.24 -11.51 2.72
CA CYS A 63 9.95 -12.59 3.42
C CYS A 63 11.43 -12.24 3.66
N TYR A 64 12.11 -11.68 2.66
CA TYR A 64 13.49 -11.21 2.83
C TYR A 64 13.58 -10.11 3.91
N LEU A 65 12.69 -9.12 3.86
CA LEU A 65 12.65 -8.05 4.88
C LEU A 65 12.32 -8.61 6.27
N ALA A 66 11.44 -9.61 6.37
CA ALA A 66 11.12 -10.26 7.64
C ALA A 66 12.36 -10.90 8.28
N GLY A 67 13.28 -11.48 7.46
CA GLY A 67 14.50 -12.10 7.93
C GLY A 67 15.61 -11.12 8.37
N ILE A 68 15.52 -9.84 7.99
CA ILE A 68 16.55 -8.83 8.31
C ILE A 68 16.05 -7.71 9.24
N THR A 69 14.78 -7.77 9.67
CA THR A 69 14.14 -6.81 10.59
C THR A 69 13.52 -7.56 11.78
N ASN A 70 13.26 -6.86 12.90
CA ASN A 70 12.81 -7.49 14.13
C ASN A 70 11.46 -6.94 14.65
N THR A 71 11.17 -5.68 14.46
CA THR A 71 10.04 -4.95 15.10
C THR A 71 9.13 -4.25 14.13
N ILE A 72 9.66 -3.75 13.00
CA ILE A 72 8.87 -3.03 12.00
C ILE A 72 7.82 -3.98 11.40
N ARG A 73 6.56 -3.53 11.31
CA ARG A 73 5.51 -4.30 10.65
C ARG A 73 5.72 -4.27 9.13
N LEU A 74 5.33 -5.34 8.49
CA LEU A 74 5.49 -5.53 7.05
C LEU A 74 4.11 -5.64 6.41
N GLY A 75 3.84 -4.85 5.38
CA GLY A 75 2.53 -4.85 4.74
C GLY A 75 2.62 -4.98 3.21
N SER A 76 1.61 -5.56 2.62
CA SER A 76 1.37 -5.44 1.18
C SER A 76 0.37 -4.30 0.88
N ALA A 77 0.68 -3.47 -0.11
CA ALA A 77 -0.17 -2.34 -0.48
C ALA A 77 -0.24 -2.16 -2.02
N VAL A 78 -0.81 -3.15 -2.72
CA VAL A 78 -1.55 -4.32 -2.24
C VAL A 78 -1.13 -5.57 -3.01
N VAL A 79 -1.41 -6.78 -2.50
CA VAL A 79 -1.43 -8.00 -3.31
C VAL A 79 -2.68 -7.96 -4.20
N VAL A 80 -2.51 -8.15 -5.49
CA VAL A 80 -3.60 -8.09 -6.47
C VAL A 80 -4.18 -9.48 -6.70
N LEU A 81 -5.24 -9.82 -5.99
CA LEU A 81 -5.79 -11.17 -5.90
C LEU A 81 -6.08 -11.86 -7.23
N PRO A 82 -6.57 -11.17 -8.28
CA PRO A 82 -6.84 -11.82 -9.56
C PRO A 82 -5.65 -12.52 -10.23
N TRP A 83 -4.42 -12.14 -9.87
CA TRP A 83 -3.21 -12.79 -10.43
C TRP A 83 -2.85 -14.11 -9.74
N HIS A 84 -3.44 -14.43 -8.59
CA HIS A 84 -2.96 -15.47 -7.70
C HIS A 84 -3.92 -16.66 -7.60
N ASN A 85 -3.35 -17.88 -7.46
CA ASN A 85 -4.11 -18.99 -6.94
C ASN A 85 -4.38 -18.75 -5.44
N PRO A 86 -5.66 -18.75 -4.98
CA PRO A 86 -5.98 -18.35 -3.61
C PRO A 86 -5.43 -19.31 -2.55
N ILE A 87 -5.30 -20.61 -2.83
CA ILE A 87 -4.74 -21.57 -1.87
C ILE A 87 -3.24 -21.38 -1.76
N LEU A 88 -2.53 -21.31 -2.87
CA LEU A 88 -1.09 -21.04 -2.87
C LEU A 88 -0.78 -19.70 -2.17
N LEU A 89 -1.62 -18.69 -2.39
CA LEU A 89 -1.46 -17.40 -1.74
C LEU A 89 -1.70 -17.51 -0.22
N ALA A 90 -2.71 -18.26 0.23
CA ALA A 90 -2.97 -18.49 1.65
C ALA A 90 -1.77 -19.14 2.36
N GLU A 91 -1.10 -20.12 1.72
CA GLU A 91 0.13 -20.76 2.21
C GLU A 91 1.31 -19.79 2.27
N GLN A 92 1.49 -18.97 1.23
CA GLN A 92 2.54 -17.95 1.18
C GLN A 92 2.35 -16.90 2.30
N ILE A 93 1.11 -16.47 2.54
CA ILE A 93 0.78 -15.53 3.61
C ILE A 93 1.02 -16.17 4.99
N GLY A 94 0.59 -17.42 5.19
CA GLY A 94 0.87 -18.18 6.42
C GLY A 94 2.37 -18.28 6.69
N THR A 95 3.15 -18.61 5.66
CA THR A 95 4.61 -18.65 5.74
C THR A 95 5.20 -17.31 6.13
N LEU A 96 4.77 -16.21 5.48
CA LEU A 96 5.26 -14.86 5.77
C LEU A 96 4.90 -14.43 7.19
N ASP A 97 3.69 -14.76 7.66
CA ASP A 97 3.25 -14.45 9.01
C ASP A 97 4.13 -15.15 10.06
N VAL A 98 4.44 -16.44 9.85
CA VAL A 98 5.35 -17.21 10.71
C VAL A 98 6.77 -16.64 10.68
N VAL A 99 7.35 -16.43 9.51
CA VAL A 99 8.73 -15.93 9.34
C VAL A 99 8.89 -14.51 9.91
N SER A 100 7.87 -13.68 9.79
CA SER A 100 7.86 -12.33 10.36
C SER A 100 7.56 -12.31 11.87
N ASN A 101 7.25 -13.44 12.48
CA ASN A 101 6.80 -13.54 13.87
C ASN A 101 5.53 -12.68 14.14
N GLY A 102 4.52 -12.79 13.26
CA GLY A 102 3.24 -12.11 13.41
C GLY A 102 3.30 -10.60 13.11
N ARG A 103 4.28 -10.13 12.32
CA ARG A 103 4.40 -8.72 11.94
C ARG A 103 3.80 -8.39 10.58
N TYR A 104 3.16 -9.34 9.91
CA TYR A 104 2.60 -9.12 8.58
C TYR A 104 1.19 -8.54 8.63
N ASP A 105 0.95 -7.58 7.75
CA ASP A 105 -0.35 -6.95 7.46
C ASP A 105 -0.73 -7.26 6.00
N PHE A 106 -1.84 -7.97 5.80
CA PHE A 106 -2.26 -8.43 4.48
C PHE A 106 -3.14 -7.39 3.78
N GLY A 107 -2.53 -6.56 2.97
CA GLY A 107 -3.23 -5.61 2.12
C GLY A 107 -3.57 -6.22 0.76
N VAL A 108 -4.84 -6.11 0.36
CA VAL A 108 -5.40 -6.73 -0.83
C VAL A 108 -6.06 -5.72 -1.76
N GLY A 109 -6.09 -6.05 -3.04
CA GLY A 109 -6.76 -5.24 -4.04
C GLY A 109 -7.25 -6.05 -5.24
N ARG A 110 -8.15 -5.43 -5.99
CA ARG A 110 -8.72 -6.00 -7.21
C ARG A 110 -7.82 -5.83 -8.43
N GLY A 111 -6.87 -4.92 -8.37
CA GLY A 111 -6.14 -4.44 -9.54
C GLY A 111 -6.92 -3.38 -10.33
N TYR A 112 -6.18 -2.59 -11.11
CA TYR A 112 -6.75 -1.50 -11.91
C TYR A 112 -5.99 -1.21 -13.21
N ARG A 113 -4.77 -1.75 -13.37
CA ARG A 113 -3.92 -1.49 -14.54
C ARG A 113 -4.27 -2.42 -15.70
N ASN A 114 -4.75 -1.87 -16.80
CA ASN A 114 -5.09 -2.64 -17.99
C ASN A 114 -3.93 -3.47 -18.54
N THR A 115 -2.70 -2.96 -18.45
CA THR A 115 -1.50 -3.70 -18.89
C THR A 115 -1.28 -4.98 -18.08
N GLU A 116 -1.59 -4.98 -16.79
CA GLU A 116 -1.47 -6.15 -15.92
C GLU A 116 -2.57 -7.18 -16.21
N PHE A 117 -3.82 -6.74 -16.36
CA PHE A 117 -4.93 -7.61 -16.79
C PHE A 117 -4.65 -8.29 -18.12
N HIS A 118 -4.21 -7.51 -19.10
CA HIS A 118 -3.87 -8.03 -20.42
C HIS A 118 -2.68 -8.99 -20.36
N GLY A 119 -1.64 -8.64 -19.61
CA GLY A 119 -0.43 -9.47 -19.46
C GLY A 119 -0.70 -10.82 -18.80
N PHE A 120 -1.64 -10.89 -17.86
CA PHE A 120 -2.07 -12.14 -17.22
C PHE A 120 -3.21 -12.84 -17.94
N GLY A 121 -3.76 -12.26 -19.02
CA GLY A 121 -4.88 -12.85 -19.78
C GLY A 121 -6.20 -12.90 -18.98
N ILE A 122 -6.40 -11.96 -18.05
CA ILE A 122 -7.58 -11.92 -17.19
C ILE A 122 -8.51 -10.80 -17.68
N ASP A 123 -9.80 -11.14 -17.82
CA ASP A 123 -10.81 -10.14 -18.15
C ASP A 123 -11.01 -9.19 -16.96
N HIS A 124 -10.81 -7.91 -17.20
CA HIS A 124 -11.01 -6.86 -16.19
C HIS A 124 -12.43 -6.87 -15.60
N GLN A 125 -13.45 -7.26 -16.39
CA GLN A 125 -14.83 -7.34 -15.92
C GLN A 125 -15.02 -8.45 -14.87
N GLU A 126 -14.22 -9.50 -14.92
CA GLU A 126 -14.23 -10.59 -13.94
C GLU A 126 -13.46 -10.26 -12.64
N ALA A 127 -12.63 -9.23 -12.64
CA ALA A 127 -11.73 -8.91 -11.53
C ALA A 127 -12.43 -8.83 -10.16
N GLY A 128 -13.62 -8.23 -10.12
CA GLY A 128 -14.41 -8.13 -8.89
C GLY A 128 -14.95 -9.46 -8.40
N ALA A 129 -15.32 -10.36 -9.31
CA ALA A 129 -15.79 -11.70 -8.97
C ALA A 129 -14.62 -12.57 -8.49
N ILE A 130 -13.49 -12.51 -9.19
CA ILE A 130 -12.26 -13.22 -8.81
C ILE A 130 -11.80 -12.77 -7.42
N TYR A 131 -11.75 -11.46 -7.17
CA TYR A 131 -11.35 -10.89 -5.88
C TYR A 131 -12.20 -11.44 -4.72
N ARG A 132 -13.53 -11.38 -4.84
CA ARG A 132 -14.43 -11.86 -3.78
C ARG A 132 -14.26 -13.36 -3.54
N GLU A 133 -14.29 -14.17 -4.59
CA GLU A 133 -14.12 -15.61 -4.51
C GLU A 133 -12.76 -16.00 -3.90
N SER A 134 -11.68 -15.32 -4.31
CA SER A 134 -10.34 -15.56 -3.75
C SER A 134 -10.28 -15.22 -2.26
N MET A 135 -10.88 -14.10 -1.82
CA MET A 135 -10.93 -13.76 -0.40
C MET A 135 -11.72 -14.80 0.41
N ASP A 136 -12.88 -15.24 -0.08
CA ASP A 136 -13.69 -16.26 0.59
C ASP A 136 -12.91 -17.58 0.76
N ILE A 137 -12.17 -18.00 -0.28
CA ILE A 137 -11.33 -19.20 -0.24
C ILE A 137 -10.17 -19.02 0.75
N ILE A 138 -9.46 -17.90 0.71
CA ILE A 138 -8.32 -17.60 1.60
C ILE A 138 -8.78 -17.58 3.07
N LEU A 139 -9.85 -16.86 3.37
CA LEU A 139 -10.40 -16.79 4.74
C LEU A 139 -10.89 -18.15 5.24
N ARG A 140 -11.48 -18.93 4.35
CA ARG A 140 -11.87 -20.31 4.68
C ARG A 140 -10.63 -21.16 4.95
N ALA A 141 -9.61 -21.09 4.09
CA ALA A 141 -8.38 -21.85 4.21
C ALA A 141 -7.67 -21.64 5.57
N TRP A 142 -7.70 -20.44 6.11
CA TRP A 142 -7.11 -20.13 7.43
C TRP A 142 -7.98 -20.50 8.62
N ARG A 143 -9.27 -20.73 8.39
CA ARG A 143 -10.21 -21.12 9.44
C ARG A 143 -10.36 -22.64 9.58
N GLU A 144 -10.30 -23.37 8.45
CA GLU A 144 -10.45 -24.82 8.43
C GLU A 144 -9.23 -25.51 9.06
N THR A 145 -9.45 -26.34 10.06
CA THR A 145 -8.43 -27.13 10.76
C THR A 145 -8.36 -28.57 10.27
N GLU A 146 -9.33 -28.99 9.48
CA GLU A 146 -9.41 -30.30 8.87
C GLU A 146 -9.34 -30.19 7.35
N ARG A 147 -9.13 -31.32 6.67
CA ARG A 147 -9.12 -31.37 5.20
C ARG A 147 -10.51 -31.03 4.63
N TRP A 148 -10.51 -30.19 3.63
CA TRP A 148 -11.74 -29.73 2.99
C TRP A 148 -11.62 -29.74 1.45
N SER A 149 -12.75 -29.58 0.79
CA SER A 149 -12.82 -29.46 -0.67
C SER A 149 -13.63 -28.24 -1.07
N TYR A 150 -13.31 -27.70 -2.23
CA TYR A 150 -14.01 -26.55 -2.83
C TYR A 150 -14.18 -26.78 -4.32
N LYS A 151 -15.34 -26.41 -4.86
CA LYS A 151 -15.58 -26.46 -6.31
C LYS A 151 -16.44 -25.29 -6.74
N SER A 152 -15.96 -24.60 -7.77
CA SER A 152 -16.68 -23.56 -8.48
C SER A 152 -16.41 -23.67 -9.99
N LYS A 153 -16.85 -22.67 -10.76
CA LYS A 153 -16.50 -22.59 -12.19
C LYS A 153 -14.99 -22.33 -12.40
N ARG A 154 -14.34 -21.64 -11.44
CA ARG A 154 -12.95 -21.17 -11.56
C ARG A 154 -11.96 -22.04 -10.83
N TRP A 155 -12.32 -22.56 -9.67
CA TRP A 155 -11.42 -23.28 -8.77
C TRP A 155 -11.97 -24.65 -8.38
N GLU A 156 -11.11 -25.65 -8.37
CA GLU A 156 -11.42 -26.97 -7.84
C GLU A 156 -10.26 -27.44 -6.97
N PHE A 157 -10.53 -27.63 -5.68
CA PHE A 157 -9.57 -28.12 -4.69
C PHE A 157 -10.14 -29.35 -4.00
N ASN A 158 -9.37 -30.43 -3.93
CA ASN A 158 -9.86 -31.70 -3.41
C ASN A 158 -9.04 -32.13 -2.20
N ASN A 159 -9.70 -32.31 -1.05
CA ASN A 159 -9.13 -32.87 0.17
C ASN A 159 -7.84 -32.16 0.61
N ILE A 160 -7.85 -30.84 0.62
CA ILE A 160 -6.71 -29.98 0.97
C ILE A 160 -6.74 -29.56 2.44
N ILE A 161 -5.57 -29.22 2.98
CA ILE A 161 -5.35 -28.46 4.20
C ILE A 161 -4.25 -27.47 3.93
N VAL A 162 -4.36 -26.24 4.44
CA VAL A 162 -3.40 -25.15 4.21
C VAL A 162 -2.42 -25.05 5.39
N GLU A 163 -1.14 -25.07 5.09
CA GLU A 163 -0.04 -25.02 6.04
C GLU A 163 1.05 -24.03 5.57
N PRO A 164 1.74 -23.33 6.49
CA PRO A 164 1.53 -23.34 7.94
C PRO A 164 0.30 -22.55 8.38
N GLU A 165 -0.20 -22.81 9.58
CA GLU A 165 -1.17 -21.91 10.21
C GLU A 165 -0.53 -20.55 10.48
N THR A 166 -1.35 -19.49 10.40
CA THR A 166 -0.91 -18.14 10.77
C THR A 166 -0.67 -18.02 12.28
N ILE A 167 0.35 -17.26 12.69
CA ILE A 167 0.59 -16.91 14.10
C ILE A 167 -0.51 -15.94 14.58
N GLN A 168 -0.81 -14.93 13.76
CA GLN A 168 -1.86 -13.96 14.06
C GLN A 168 -3.24 -14.62 13.92
N LYS A 169 -4.09 -14.47 14.92
CA LYS A 169 -5.44 -15.10 14.96
C LYS A 169 -6.54 -14.05 14.91
N PRO A 170 -7.62 -14.27 14.16
CA PRO A 170 -7.91 -15.47 13.35
C PRO A 170 -7.07 -15.54 12.05
N HIS A 171 -6.42 -14.48 11.67
CA HIS A 171 -5.54 -14.32 10.50
C HIS A 171 -4.77 -12.99 10.61
N PRO A 172 -3.76 -12.72 9.77
CA PRO A 172 -3.12 -11.41 9.70
C PRO A 172 -4.14 -10.29 9.49
N PRO A 173 -3.91 -9.08 10.05
CA PRO A 173 -4.80 -7.93 9.82
C PRO A 173 -5.02 -7.69 8.32
N LEU A 174 -6.29 -7.52 7.95
CA LEU A 174 -6.69 -7.33 6.56
C LEU A 174 -6.81 -5.84 6.24
N TRP A 175 -6.20 -5.44 5.13
CA TRP A 175 -6.22 -4.08 4.62
C TRP A 175 -6.70 -4.07 3.17
N GLN A 176 -7.48 -3.07 2.80
CA GLN A 176 -7.98 -2.93 1.43
C GLN A 176 -7.63 -1.57 0.84
N GLY A 177 -7.03 -1.57 -0.34
CA GLY A 177 -6.91 -0.37 -1.17
C GLY A 177 -8.28 -0.02 -1.75
N ALA A 178 -8.86 1.11 -1.34
CA ALA A 178 -10.16 1.55 -1.82
C ALA A 178 -10.22 3.08 -1.99
N GLY A 179 -10.91 3.55 -3.02
CA GLY A 179 -11.01 4.97 -3.35
C GLY A 179 -12.43 5.49 -3.58
N SER A 180 -13.37 4.64 -4.03
CA SER A 180 -14.76 5.04 -4.19
C SER A 180 -15.54 4.91 -2.87
N PRO A 181 -16.58 5.74 -2.65
CA PRO A 181 -17.42 5.64 -1.45
C PRO A 181 -17.99 4.22 -1.22
N GLU A 182 -18.35 3.53 -2.30
CA GLU A 182 -18.88 2.17 -2.22
C GLU A 182 -17.81 1.18 -1.74
N SER A 183 -16.61 1.19 -2.34
CA SER A 183 -15.53 0.29 -1.95
C SER A 183 -15.03 0.55 -0.52
N ILE A 184 -15.08 1.81 -0.06
CA ILE A 184 -14.74 2.19 1.32
C ILE A 184 -15.77 1.60 2.31
N ARG A 185 -17.07 1.73 2.01
CA ARG A 185 -18.12 1.11 2.84
C ARG A 185 -17.99 -0.42 2.86
N GLN A 186 -17.72 -1.05 1.71
CA GLN A 186 -17.49 -2.50 1.65
C GLN A 186 -16.31 -2.93 2.53
N ALA A 187 -15.17 -2.21 2.49
CA ALA A 187 -14.04 -2.48 3.38
C ALA A 187 -14.44 -2.39 4.85
N ALA A 188 -15.17 -1.34 5.24
CA ALA A 188 -15.70 -1.18 6.59
C ALA A 188 -16.66 -2.32 6.99
N GLN A 189 -17.58 -2.72 6.12
CA GLN A 189 -18.54 -3.82 6.37
C GLN A 189 -17.82 -5.14 6.61
N GLN A 190 -16.78 -5.42 5.84
CA GLN A 190 -15.97 -6.63 5.97
C GLN A 190 -15.01 -6.59 7.17
N GLY A 191 -14.86 -5.46 7.85
CA GLY A 191 -13.91 -5.29 8.95
C GLY A 191 -12.46 -5.11 8.51
N TYR A 192 -12.25 -4.74 7.25
CA TYR A 192 -10.91 -4.48 6.71
C TYR A 192 -10.48 -3.04 6.99
N SER A 193 -9.23 -2.86 7.35
CA SER A 193 -8.59 -1.56 7.41
C SER A 193 -8.43 -0.97 6.01
N LEU A 194 -8.32 0.36 5.92
CA LEU A 194 -8.34 1.10 4.66
C LEU A 194 -6.96 1.64 4.28
N LEU A 195 -6.56 1.47 3.03
CA LEU A 195 -5.40 2.13 2.43
C LEU A 195 -5.86 3.19 1.43
N LEU A 196 -5.47 4.44 1.67
CA LEU A 196 -5.77 5.58 0.79
C LEU A 196 -4.54 6.03 0.00
N ASP A 197 -4.79 6.40 -1.26
CA ASP A 197 -3.77 6.78 -2.22
C ASP A 197 -3.11 8.14 -1.90
N GLN A 198 -1.90 8.35 -2.42
CA GLN A 198 -1.06 9.53 -2.22
C GLN A 198 -1.41 10.72 -3.11
N ILE A 199 -2.42 10.62 -3.98
CA ILE A 199 -2.80 11.68 -4.92
C ILE A 199 -4.06 12.45 -4.48
N LEU A 200 -4.65 12.05 -3.35
CA LEU A 200 -5.86 12.68 -2.80
C LEU A 200 -5.54 14.04 -2.17
N SER A 201 -6.44 15.01 -2.33
CA SER A 201 -6.40 16.28 -1.60
C SER A 201 -6.56 16.05 -0.08
N PHE A 202 -6.34 17.07 0.72
CA PHE A 202 -6.58 16.99 2.17
C PHE A 202 -8.07 16.79 2.46
N GLU A 203 -8.91 17.49 1.72
CA GLU A 203 -10.37 17.43 1.83
C GLU A 203 -10.88 16.03 1.47
N ASP A 204 -10.44 15.49 0.33
CA ASP A 204 -10.82 14.13 -0.10
C ASP A 204 -10.45 13.07 0.94
N VAL A 205 -9.28 13.20 1.57
CA VAL A 205 -8.86 12.30 2.64
C VAL A 205 -9.82 12.38 3.83
N GLY A 206 -10.16 13.59 4.28
CA GLY A 206 -11.11 13.80 5.37
C GLY A 206 -12.47 13.19 5.08
N GLU A 207 -13.00 13.41 3.88
CA GLU A 207 -14.27 12.83 3.43
C GLU A 207 -14.26 11.29 3.40
N LYS A 208 -13.17 10.69 2.88
CA LYS A 208 -13.04 9.23 2.83
C LYS A 208 -12.92 8.62 4.20
N ILE A 209 -12.19 9.25 5.13
CA ILE A 209 -12.12 8.82 6.53
C ILE A 209 -13.52 8.91 7.18
N ALA A 210 -14.27 9.99 6.91
CA ALA A 210 -15.62 10.14 7.45
C ALA A 210 -16.57 9.06 6.92
N ILE A 211 -16.51 8.72 5.63
CA ILE A 211 -17.31 7.63 5.05
C ILE A 211 -16.98 6.30 5.74
N TYR A 212 -15.71 5.98 5.91
CA TYR A 212 -15.28 4.74 6.55
C TYR A 212 -15.70 4.70 8.02
N ARG A 213 -15.47 5.79 8.79
CA ARG A 213 -15.87 5.91 10.19
C ARG A 213 -17.37 5.70 10.35
N ASN A 214 -18.17 6.46 9.60
CA ASN A 214 -19.62 6.40 9.68
C ASN A 214 -20.16 4.98 9.42
N GLU A 215 -19.58 4.27 8.46
CA GLU A 215 -19.95 2.88 8.17
C GLU A 215 -19.57 1.95 9.32
N VAL A 216 -18.34 2.06 9.87
CA VAL A 216 -17.90 1.25 11.04
C VAL A 216 -18.82 1.48 12.24
N GLU A 217 -19.14 2.74 12.56
CA GLU A 217 -19.99 3.12 13.68
C GLU A 217 -21.45 2.71 13.47
N SER A 218 -21.97 2.77 12.23
CA SER A 218 -23.34 2.31 11.90
C SER A 218 -23.53 0.82 12.12
N LEU A 219 -22.45 0.03 12.07
CA LEU A 219 -22.43 -1.40 12.37
C LEU A 219 -22.22 -1.71 13.87
N GLY A 220 -22.29 -0.69 14.74
CA GLY A 220 -22.09 -0.83 16.18
C GLY A 220 -20.64 -1.11 16.61
N ARG A 221 -19.67 -0.88 15.73
CA ARG A 221 -18.23 -1.07 16.01
C ARG A 221 -17.57 0.26 16.36
N GLN A 222 -16.53 0.20 17.19
CA GLN A 222 -15.72 1.37 17.50
C GLN A 222 -14.73 1.66 16.34
N PHE A 223 -14.69 2.91 15.90
CA PHE A 223 -13.71 3.35 14.91
C PHE A 223 -12.31 3.47 15.54
N ASP A 224 -11.34 2.75 14.98
CA ASP A 224 -9.92 2.93 15.27
C ASP A 224 -9.30 3.84 14.20
N PRO A 225 -8.82 5.05 14.55
CA PRO A 225 -8.21 5.94 13.57
C PRO A 225 -6.89 5.41 12.96
N TYR A 226 -6.29 4.39 13.56
CA TYR A 226 -5.12 3.70 13.01
C TYR A 226 -5.48 2.64 11.97
N SER A 227 -6.76 2.33 11.78
CA SER A 227 -7.23 1.44 10.72
C SER A 227 -7.30 2.13 9.34
N VAL A 228 -6.90 3.40 9.22
CA VAL A 228 -6.81 4.11 7.94
C VAL A 228 -5.38 4.56 7.70
N GLY A 229 -4.68 3.89 6.79
CA GLY A 229 -3.35 4.28 6.31
C GLY A 229 -3.46 5.22 5.11
N VAL A 230 -2.85 6.41 5.21
CA VAL A 230 -2.86 7.41 4.14
C VAL A 230 -1.47 7.55 3.56
N THR A 231 -1.32 7.26 2.26
CA THR A 231 -0.02 7.40 1.60
C THR A 231 0.26 8.85 1.23
N ARG A 232 1.51 9.29 1.44
CA ARG A 232 2.01 10.63 1.03
C ARG A 232 3.45 10.55 0.53
N GLY A 233 3.75 11.24 -0.56
CA GLY A 233 5.14 11.45 -0.98
C GLY A 233 5.93 12.16 0.12
N LEU A 234 7.18 11.77 0.32
CA LEU A 234 8.11 12.44 1.24
C LEU A 234 9.28 13.02 0.47
N MET A 235 9.52 14.30 0.59
CA MET A 235 10.64 14.98 -0.07
C MET A 235 11.11 16.17 0.77
N VAL A 236 12.37 16.11 1.23
CA VAL A 236 13.00 17.21 1.96
C VAL A 236 13.60 18.22 0.98
N ALA A 237 13.38 19.51 1.22
CA ALA A 237 13.89 20.59 0.38
C ALA A 237 14.17 21.85 1.22
N HIS A 238 15.45 22.15 1.44
CA HIS A 238 15.90 23.28 2.27
C HIS A 238 16.08 24.60 1.49
N ASN A 239 16.07 24.54 0.15
CA ASN A 239 16.27 25.71 -0.71
C ASN A 239 15.47 25.60 -2.00
N ALA A 240 15.41 26.70 -2.76
CA ALA A 240 14.63 26.80 -3.99
C ALA A 240 15.03 25.74 -5.04
N LYS A 241 16.33 25.45 -5.20
CA LYS A 241 16.81 24.46 -6.17
C LYS A 241 16.37 23.04 -5.79
N GLN A 242 16.48 22.67 -4.51
CA GLN A 242 16.01 21.37 -4.03
C GLN A 242 14.49 21.23 -4.17
N ARG A 243 13.74 22.31 -3.92
CA ARG A 243 12.30 22.35 -4.11
C ARG A 243 11.91 22.14 -5.57
N GLU A 244 12.57 22.82 -6.49
CA GLU A 244 12.36 22.64 -7.93
C GLU A 244 12.60 21.18 -8.35
N THR A 245 13.71 20.59 -7.89
CA THR A 245 14.02 19.17 -8.12
C THR A 245 12.94 18.25 -7.55
N ALA A 246 12.49 18.50 -6.32
CA ALA A 246 11.46 17.72 -5.66
C ALA A 246 10.12 17.76 -6.44
N HIS A 247 9.73 18.95 -6.90
CA HIS A 247 8.54 19.10 -7.76
C HIS A 247 8.69 18.35 -9.08
N ALA A 248 9.86 18.44 -9.74
CA ALA A 248 10.10 17.73 -10.99
C ALA A 248 9.98 16.20 -10.82
N VAL A 249 10.60 15.63 -9.78
CA VAL A 249 10.52 14.21 -9.45
C VAL A 249 9.09 13.80 -9.15
N ARG A 250 8.37 14.60 -8.37
CA ARG A 250 6.97 14.30 -7.99
C ARG A 250 6.04 14.38 -9.20
N ASN A 251 6.18 15.38 -10.06
CA ASN A 251 5.40 15.52 -11.29
C ASN A 251 5.65 14.33 -12.24
N GLN A 252 6.91 13.91 -12.37
CA GLN A 252 7.27 12.74 -13.17
C GLN A 252 6.60 11.47 -12.61
N PHE A 253 6.58 11.30 -11.30
CA PHE A 253 5.88 10.18 -10.65
C PHE A 253 4.38 10.20 -10.97
N VAL A 254 3.70 11.33 -10.79
CA VAL A 254 2.26 11.49 -11.08
C VAL A 254 1.96 11.20 -12.55
N SER A 255 2.76 11.72 -13.48
CA SER A 255 2.62 11.48 -14.91
C SER A 255 2.79 9.99 -15.27
N ARG A 256 3.74 9.29 -14.63
CA ARG A 256 3.91 7.83 -14.79
C ARG A 256 2.69 7.05 -14.32
N VAL A 257 2.17 7.37 -13.12
CA VAL A 257 0.96 6.72 -12.60
C VAL A 257 -0.20 6.89 -13.57
N LYS A 258 -0.40 8.10 -14.10
CA LYS A 258 -1.42 8.36 -15.13
C LYS A 258 -1.23 7.50 -16.38
N ALA A 259 -0.04 7.48 -16.94
CA ALA A 259 0.27 6.74 -18.17
C ALA A 259 -0.01 5.24 -18.01
N LEU A 260 0.33 4.65 -16.86
CA LEU A 260 0.09 3.24 -16.55
C LEU A 260 -1.40 2.92 -16.31
N THR A 261 -2.18 3.90 -15.88
CA THR A 261 -3.61 3.76 -15.64
C THR A 261 -4.42 3.92 -16.92
N SER A 262 -4.02 4.86 -17.79
CA SER A 262 -4.78 5.24 -18.98
C SER A 262 -4.64 4.29 -20.16
N GLY A 263 -3.62 3.43 -20.21
CA GLY A 263 -3.29 2.44 -21.28
C GLY A 263 -3.87 2.76 -22.66
N ALA A 264 -3.10 2.65 -23.73
CA ALA A 264 -3.44 3.11 -25.09
C ALA A 264 -4.78 2.61 -25.70
N ASN A 265 -5.51 1.70 -25.01
CA ASN A 265 -6.77 1.10 -25.48
C ASN A 265 -7.89 1.03 -24.43
N SER A 266 -7.88 1.88 -23.40
CA SER A 266 -8.91 1.82 -22.35
C SER A 266 -10.23 2.45 -22.84
N LYS A 267 -11.14 1.63 -23.36
CA LYS A 267 -12.54 1.96 -23.57
C LYS A 267 -13.40 1.77 -22.31
N SER A 268 -12.81 1.44 -21.18
CA SER A 268 -13.53 1.16 -19.94
C SER A 268 -13.43 2.35 -18.98
N PRO A 269 -14.56 2.90 -18.49
CA PRO A 269 -14.56 3.99 -17.50
C PRO A 269 -14.24 3.45 -16.10
N THR A 270 -13.24 2.57 -15.97
CA THR A 270 -12.96 1.87 -14.73
C THR A 270 -11.89 2.56 -13.93
N PHE A 271 -12.29 2.86 -12.70
CA PHE A 271 -11.45 3.30 -11.60
C PHE A 271 -10.29 4.18 -12.06
N ASN A 272 -10.53 5.46 -12.17
CA ASN A 272 -9.49 6.45 -12.26
C ASN A 272 -9.09 6.79 -10.82
N PRO A 273 -7.99 6.22 -10.28
CA PRO A 273 -7.54 6.54 -8.92
C PRO A 273 -7.21 8.02 -8.79
N VAL A 274 -7.00 8.67 -9.93
CA VAL A 274 -6.60 10.07 -10.05
C VAL A 274 -7.81 11.02 -10.11
N GLY A 275 -9.04 10.49 -10.38
CA GLY A 275 -10.21 11.33 -10.66
C GLY A 275 -10.04 12.22 -11.91
N GLU A 276 -10.91 13.19 -12.10
CA GLU A 276 -10.68 14.28 -13.07
C GLU A 276 -9.65 15.26 -12.50
N VAL A 277 -8.38 15.07 -12.87
CA VAL A 277 -7.29 15.93 -12.44
C VAL A 277 -7.37 17.26 -13.16
N LYS A 278 -7.83 18.25 -12.45
CA LYS A 278 -7.89 19.63 -12.97
C LYS A 278 -6.52 20.30 -13.01
N ASN A 279 -5.58 19.90 -12.13
CA ASN A 279 -4.24 20.48 -12.05
C ASN A 279 -3.21 19.47 -11.50
N GLU A 280 -2.27 19.00 -12.34
CA GLU A 280 -1.25 18.04 -11.95
C GLU A 280 -0.28 18.57 -10.89
N THR A 281 0.02 19.85 -10.91
CA THR A 281 0.89 20.50 -9.93
C THR A 281 0.25 20.50 -8.56
N GLU A 282 -1.03 20.82 -8.48
CA GLU A 282 -1.79 20.81 -7.23
C GLU A 282 -1.89 19.39 -6.62
N MET A 283 -2.14 18.38 -7.43
CA MET A 283 -2.10 16.98 -6.98
C MET A 283 -0.72 16.57 -6.49
N SER A 284 0.30 16.98 -7.22
CA SER A 284 1.67 16.71 -6.87
C SER A 284 1.99 17.28 -5.48
N GLU A 285 1.58 18.50 -5.20
CA GLU A 285 1.79 19.17 -3.91
C GLU A 285 0.92 18.61 -2.78
N ASN A 286 -0.38 18.48 -2.99
CA ASN A 286 -1.31 18.00 -1.97
C ASN A 286 -1.04 16.55 -1.56
N GLY A 287 -0.55 15.75 -2.50
CA GLY A 287 -0.18 14.36 -2.26
C GLY A 287 1.18 14.14 -1.60
N ALA A 288 1.90 15.20 -1.20
CA ALA A 288 3.25 15.09 -0.64
C ALA A 288 3.44 15.89 0.65
N ILE A 289 4.29 15.36 1.53
CA ILE A 289 4.93 16.07 2.62
C ILE A 289 6.28 16.55 2.06
N LEU A 290 6.29 17.78 1.55
CA LEU A 290 7.40 18.35 0.81
C LEU A 290 7.79 19.68 1.42
N GLY A 291 9.11 19.93 1.55
CA GLY A 291 9.66 21.19 1.97
C GLY A 291 10.71 21.07 3.07
N ASP A 292 10.95 22.16 3.78
CA ASP A 292 11.76 22.19 4.99
C ASP A 292 10.99 21.64 6.20
N LYS A 293 11.67 21.58 7.35
CA LYS A 293 11.06 21.12 8.61
C LYS A 293 9.73 21.79 8.92
N LYS A 294 9.63 23.11 8.76
CA LYS A 294 8.43 23.87 9.11
C LYS A 294 7.28 23.50 8.19
N GLU A 295 7.52 23.46 6.90
CA GLU A 295 6.52 23.12 5.89
C GLU A 295 6.05 21.67 6.01
N MET A 296 6.97 20.73 6.28
CA MET A 296 6.60 19.33 6.54
C MET A 296 5.68 19.21 7.77
N ILE A 297 5.97 19.93 8.85
CA ILE A 297 5.14 19.96 10.05
C ILE A 297 3.75 20.50 9.73
N GLU A 298 3.65 21.64 9.03
CA GLU A 298 2.36 22.24 8.65
C GLU A 298 1.51 21.29 7.81
N ARG A 299 2.13 20.51 6.89
CA ARG A 299 1.43 19.51 6.08
C ARG A 299 0.95 18.32 6.90
N VAL A 300 1.75 17.85 7.85
CA VAL A 300 1.34 16.77 8.77
C VAL A 300 0.23 17.25 9.70
N GLU A 301 0.26 18.51 10.16
CA GLU A 301 -0.81 19.11 10.96
C GLU A 301 -2.14 19.14 10.20
N LYS A 302 -2.14 19.56 8.94
CA LYS A 302 -3.33 19.52 8.08
C LYS A 302 -3.90 18.11 7.96
N LEU A 303 -3.05 17.10 7.77
CA LEU A 303 -3.50 15.69 7.73
C LEU A 303 -4.09 15.26 9.09
N TYR A 304 -3.47 15.67 10.18
CA TYR A 304 -3.98 15.38 11.52
C TYR A 304 -5.38 16.01 11.75
N GLU A 305 -5.59 17.24 11.31
CA GLU A 305 -6.87 17.94 11.36
C GLU A 305 -7.94 17.25 10.51
N CYS A 306 -7.56 16.68 9.37
CA CYS A 306 -8.44 15.86 8.54
C CYS A 306 -8.76 14.47 9.14
N GLY A 307 -8.27 14.16 10.34
CA GLY A 307 -8.53 12.90 11.03
C GLY A 307 -7.51 11.80 10.79
N VAL A 308 -6.43 12.06 10.03
CA VAL A 308 -5.37 11.08 9.78
C VAL A 308 -4.58 10.81 11.05
N ARG A 309 -4.34 9.52 11.35
CA ARG A 309 -3.50 9.06 12.48
C ARG A 309 -2.40 8.11 12.07
N TYR A 310 -2.43 7.65 10.82
CA TYR A 310 -1.42 6.76 10.25
C TYR A 310 -1.04 7.21 8.84
N ILE A 311 0.22 7.63 8.67
CA ILE A 311 0.76 8.09 7.39
C ILE A 311 1.78 7.08 6.89
N LEU A 312 1.66 6.70 5.62
CA LEU A 312 2.59 5.86 4.88
C LEU A 312 3.41 6.75 3.95
N LEU A 313 4.67 6.94 4.26
CA LEU A 313 5.55 7.86 3.55
C LEU A 313 6.20 7.19 2.34
N HIS A 314 6.00 7.74 1.17
CA HIS A 314 6.66 7.32 -0.06
C HIS A 314 7.86 8.24 -0.32
N ASP A 315 9.02 7.86 0.18
CA ASP A 315 10.26 8.55 -0.13
C ASP A 315 10.67 8.26 -1.58
N LEU A 316 10.55 9.27 -2.43
CA LEU A 316 10.90 9.19 -3.86
C LEU A 316 12.39 9.37 -4.11
N THR A 317 13.17 9.72 -3.07
CA THR A 317 14.62 9.92 -3.18
C THR A 317 15.41 8.67 -2.83
N GLY A 318 14.86 7.77 -2.02
CA GLY A 318 15.56 6.61 -1.47
C GLY A 318 16.70 7.00 -0.50
N SER A 319 16.64 8.21 0.06
CA SER A 319 17.71 8.74 0.90
C SER A 319 17.47 8.42 2.38
N THR A 320 18.45 7.79 3.02
CA THR A 320 18.43 7.58 4.48
C THR A 320 18.51 8.89 5.24
N GLU A 321 19.08 9.95 4.67
CA GLU A 321 19.09 11.30 5.25
C GLU A 321 17.67 11.85 5.33
N THR A 322 16.88 11.70 4.27
CA THR A 322 15.45 12.09 4.26
C THR A 322 14.68 11.39 5.38
N LEU A 323 14.91 10.08 5.57
CA LEU A 323 14.27 9.34 6.66
C LEU A 323 14.69 9.86 8.04
N ARG A 324 15.99 10.10 8.25
CA ARG A 324 16.51 10.60 9.52
C ARG A 324 15.95 11.99 9.84
N GLU A 325 15.96 12.88 8.89
CA GLU A 325 15.45 14.22 9.10
C GLU A 325 13.97 14.21 9.47
N PHE A 326 13.14 13.47 8.74
CA PHE A 326 11.73 13.35 9.08
C PHE A 326 11.52 12.71 10.48
N ALA A 327 12.24 11.62 10.77
CA ALA A 327 12.12 10.91 12.05
C ALA A 327 12.55 11.74 13.26
N LEU A 328 13.60 12.56 13.11
CA LEU A 328 14.17 13.33 14.21
C LEU A 328 13.52 14.73 14.37
N GLU A 329 13.11 15.34 13.27
CA GLU A 329 12.71 16.73 13.24
C GLU A 329 11.18 16.94 13.14
N VAL A 330 10.45 15.99 12.55
CA VAL A 330 9.01 16.12 12.28
C VAL A 330 8.19 15.13 13.12
N SER A 331 8.48 13.84 13.03
CA SER A 331 7.73 12.76 13.68
C SER A 331 7.50 12.97 15.18
N PRO A 332 8.49 13.43 16.00
CA PRO A 332 8.31 13.57 17.46
C PRO A 332 7.21 14.54 17.88
N LYS A 333 6.85 15.50 17.03
CA LYS A 333 5.77 16.44 17.31
C LYS A 333 4.37 15.79 17.30
N PHE A 334 4.26 14.61 16.68
CA PHE A 334 2.97 13.95 16.42
C PHE A 334 2.84 12.59 17.09
N THR A 335 3.94 11.89 17.39
CA THR A 335 3.91 10.55 18.00
C THR A 335 3.25 10.54 19.38
N ASN A 336 3.34 11.64 20.13
CA ASN A 336 2.75 11.80 21.47
C ASN A 336 1.41 12.58 21.46
N LYS A 337 0.88 12.96 20.30
CA LYS A 337 -0.47 13.53 20.19
C LYS A 337 -1.49 12.39 20.22
N THR A 338 -2.25 12.29 21.27
CA THR A 338 -3.43 11.41 21.42
C THR A 338 -4.64 11.98 20.68
#